data_273f4f91522b11257f4c49abe62c7450
#
_entry.id   273f4f91522b11257f4c49abe62c7450
#
_cell.length_a   1.000
_cell.length_b   1.000
_cell.length_c   1.000
_cell.angle_alpha   90.00
_cell.angle_beta   90.00
_cell.angle_gamma   90.00
#
_symmetry.space_group_name_H-M   'P 1'
#
loop_
_entity.id
_entity.type
_entity.pdbx_description
1 polymer ?
#
loop_
_entity_poly.entity_id
_entity_poly.type
_entity_poly.pdbx_seq_one_letter_code
_entity_poly.pdbx_strand_id
1 'polypeptide(L)'
;LGDAVMSAAQNAAEDNLPDYLNDLIYASEDSFLEGLDETMIASLYKKVVTNSVAYMIMTRLGIDTGEYFEADDFRDVTNFNTQDTMNALGFATSDIAEMGLSEISKTVMALNRQNRIIEANRQPEYNKDIKDERSSDYERDNIHDGRGLQSSEPDSARTAGGHSGQMVADEENLSEGTPQGSVLQSPDERDTEQSSVGSPTE
;
A
#
# COMPACT_ATOMS: atom_id res chain seq x y z
N LEU A 1 -15.94 11.30 -1.17
CA LEU A 1 -14.80 10.39 -1.01
C LEU A 1 -14.73 9.88 0.43
N GLY A 2 -14.90 10.75 1.43
CA GLY A 2 -14.88 10.35 2.84
C GLY A 2 -15.92 9.29 3.18
N ASP A 3 -17.16 9.42 2.69
CA ASP A 3 -18.21 8.41 2.90
C ASP A 3 -17.82 7.04 2.37
N ALA A 4 -17.11 7.01 1.23
CA ALA A 4 -16.60 5.76 0.67
C ALA A 4 -15.51 5.14 1.56
N VAL A 5 -14.65 5.97 2.16
CA VAL A 5 -13.63 5.52 3.12
C VAL A 5 -14.31 4.99 4.39
N MET A 6 -15.33 5.68 4.92
CA MET A 6 -16.10 5.20 6.08
C MET A 6 -16.73 3.83 5.81
N SER A 7 -17.40 3.67 4.67
CA SER A 7 -18.03 2.39 4.30
C SER A 7 -17.00 1.28 4.12
N ALA A 8 -15.85 1.58 3.50
CA ALA A 8 -14.77 0.61 3.32
C ALA A 8 -14.14 0.20 4.66
N ALA A 9 -13.92 1.16 5.57
CA ALA A 9 -13.40 0.89 6.90
C ALA A 9 -14.36 0.03 7.74
N GLN A 10 -15.67 0.30 7.64
CA GLN A 10 -16.69 -0.49 8.32
C GLN A 10 -16.69 -1.94 7.84
N ASN A 11 -16.71 -2.15 6.51
CA ASN A 11 -16.67 -3.49 5.94
C ASN A 11 -15.38 -4.21 6.33
N ALA A 12 -14.23 -3.55 6.25
CA ALA A 12 -12.95 -4.14 6.61
C ALA A 12 -12.87 -4.49 8.11
N ALA A 13 -13.40 -3.65 9.00
CA ALA A 13 -13.46 -3.96 10.43
C ALA A 13 -14.38 -5.16 10.73
N GLU A 14 -15.48 -5.31 9.96
CA GLU A 14 -16.38 -6.45 10.11
C GLU A 14 -15.79 -7.74 9.57
N ASP A 15 -15.17 -7.70 8.39
CA ASP A 15 -14.58 -8.86 7.73
C ASP A 15 -13.37 -9.42 8.52
N ASN A 16 -12.60 -8.55 9.19
CA ASN A 16 -11.43 -8.95 9.97
C ASN A 16 -11.72 -9.17 11.46
N LEU A 17 -12.96 -8.92 11.94
CA LEU A 17 -13.32 -9.12 13.35
C LEU A 17 -12.96 -10.52 13.88
N PRO A 18 -13.23 -11.63 13.17
CA PRO A 18 -12.94 -12.97 13.70
C PRO A 18 -11.46 -13.21 14.00
N ASP A 19 -10.57 -12.54 13.29
CA ASP A 19 -9.11 -12.73 13.45
C ASP A 19 -8.59 -12.09 14.74
N TYR A 20 -9.25 -11.05 15.25
CA TYR A 20 -8.81 -10.29 16.42
C TYR A 20 -9.67 -10.51 17.66
N LEU A 21 -10.91 -11.01 17.49
CA LEU A 21 -11.87 -11.07 18.58
C LEU A 21 -11.42 -12.01 19.71
N ASN A 22 -10.84 -13.16 19.39
CA ASN A 22 -10.36 -14.10 20.39
C ASN A 22 -9.24 -13.48 21.24
N ASP A 23 -8.27 -12.84 20.61
CA ASP A 23 -7.15 -12.18 21.30
C ASP A 23 -7.67 -11.06 22.19
N LEU A 24 -8.67 -10.31 21.72
CA LEU A 24 -9.30 -9.25 22.49
C LEU A 24 -10.06 -9.78 23.71
N ILE A 25 -10.79 -10.89 23.56
CA ILE A 25 -11.49 -11.54 24.68
C ILE A 25 -10.49 -11.98 25.75
N TYR A 26 -9.38 -12.60 25.36
CA TYR A 26 -8.31 -12.96 26.31
C TYR A 26 -7.67 -11.73 26.96
N ALA A 27 -7.49 -10.65 26.23
CA ALA A 27 -6.90 -9.41 26.72
C ALA A 27 -7.87 -8.59 27.59
N SER A 28 -9.16 -8.94 27.64
CA SER A 28 -10.17 -8.15 28.35
C SER A 28 -10.10 -8.22 29.88
N GLU A 29 -9.38 -9.19 30.43
CA GLU A 29 -9.16 -9.33 31.88
C GLU A 29 -8.52 -8.07 32.46
N ASP A 30 -8.97 -7.60 33.60
CA ASP A 30 -8.55 -6.37 34.27
C ASP A 30 -8.80 -5.05 33.46
N SER A 31 -9.53 -5.12 32.34
CA SER A 31 -9.90 -3.95 31.57
C SER A 31 -11.34 -3.49 31.81
N PHE A 32 -11.75 -2.36 31.25
CA PHE A 32 -13.17 -1.95 31.25
C PHE A 32 -14.07 -2.82 30.36
N LEU A 33 -13.49 -3.75 29.60
CA LEU A 33 -14.22 -4.76 28.84
C LEU A 33 -14.55 -6.01 29.67
N GLU A 34 -13.91 -6.18 30.83
CA GLU A 34 -14.15 -7.32 31.70
C GLU A 34 -15.62 -7.39 32.14
N GLY A 35 -16.19 -8.58 32.02
CA GLY A 35 -17.60 -8.81 32.35
C GLY A 35 -18.61 -8.43 31.28
N LEU A 36 -18.17 -7.86 30.15
CA LEU A 36 -19.00 -7.71 28.97
C LEU A 36 -19.11 -9.04 28.23
N ASP A 37 -20.26 -9.29 27.60
CA ASP A 37 -20.38 -10.44 26.71
C ASP A 37 -19.65 -10.22 25.39
N GLU A 38 -19.36 -11.31 24.68
CA GLU A 38 -18.62 -11.31 23.41
C GLU A 38 -19.26 -10.39 22.37
N THR A 39 -20.60 -10.32 22.32
CA THR A 39 -21.33 -9.49 21.37
C THR A 39 -21.11 -8.00 21.66
N MET A 40 -21.09 -7.62 22.93
CA MET A 40 -20.82 -6.25 23.35
C MET A 40 -19.36 -5.87 23.05
N ILE A 41 -18.40 -6.74 23.37
CA ILE A 41 -16.98 -6.54 23.05
C ILE A 41 -16.80 -6.38 21.53
N ALA A 42 -17.39 -7.27 20.74
CA ALA A 42 -17.34 -7.20 19.28
C ALA A 42 -17.94 -5.90 18.72
N SER A 43 -19.03 -5.43 19.30
CA SER A 43 -19.68 -4.18 18.89
C SER A 43 -18.82 -2.95 19.18
N LEU A 44 -18.23 -2.89 20.38
CA LEU A 44 -17.31 -1.81 20.77
C LEU A 44 -16.06 -1.83 19.89
N TYR A 45 -15.47 -2.99 19.68
CA TYR A 45 -14.31 -3.18 18.81
C TYR A 45 -14.60 -2.68 17.40
N LYS A 46 -15.66 -3.16 16.75
CA LYS A 46 -16.02 -2.74 15.38
C LYS A 46 -16.15 -1.23 15.29
N LYS A 47 -16.86 -0.59 16.23
CA LYS A 47 -17.03 0.87 16.23
C LYS A 47 -15.69 1.60 16.33
N VAL A 48 -14.85 1.21 17.28
CA VAL A 48 -13.55 1.86 17.53
C VAL A 48 -12.61 1.65 16.35
N VAL A 49 -12.50 0.41 15.83
CA VAL A 49 -11.65 0.11 14.68
C VAL A 49 -12.12 0.84 13.43
N THR A 50 -13.42 0.83 13.12
CA THR A 50 -13.97 1.55 11.97
C THR A 50 -13.58 3.03 11.99
N ASN A 51 -13.83 3.72 13.10
CA ASN A 51 -13.53 5.14 13.23
C ASN A 51 -12.03 5.40 13.12
N SER A 52 -11.21 4.58 13.79
CA SER A 52 -9.75 4.74 13.79
C SER A 52 -9.15 4.49 12.42
N VAL A 53 -9.54 3.42 11.73
CA VAL A 53 -9.09 3.09 10.36
C VAL A 53 -9.50 4.17 9.38
N ALA A 54 -10.77 4.59 9.40
CA ALA A 54 -11.26 5.63 8.51
C ALA A 54 -10.52 6.95 8.75
N TYR A 55 -10.31 7.35 10.00
CA TYR A 55 -9.55 8.54 10.37
C TYR A 55 -8.12 8.48 9.82
N MET A 56 -7.42 7.35 10.00
CA MET A 56 -6.07 7.16 9.51
C MET A 56 -5.99 7.25 7.99
N ILE A 57 -6.89 6.58 7.27
CA ILE A 57 -6.93 6.61 5.81
C ILE A 57 -7.25 8.01 5.30
N MET A 58 -8.26 8.68 5.85
CA MET A 58 -8.65 10.05 5.47
C MET A 58 -7.49 11.03 5.69
N THR A 59 -6.82 10.96 6.83
CA THR A 59 -5.66 11.80 7.13
C THR A 59 -4.55 11.59 6.10
N ARG A 60 -4.26 10.35 5.71
CA ARG A 60 -3.24 10.03 4.70
C ARG A 60 -3.61 10.50 3.30
N LEU A 61 -4.91 10.54 3.00
CA LEU A 61 -5.42 11.03 1.70
C LEU A 61 -5.62 12.55 1.67
N GLY A 62 -5.40 13.25 2.79
CA GLY A 62 -5.61 14.69 2.89
C GLY A 62 -7.10 15.09 2.89
N ILE A 63 -7.99 14.21 3.30
CA ILE A 63 -9.41 14.50 3.49
C ILE A 63 -9.57 15.19 4.85
N ASP A 64 -10.38 16.25 4.91
CA ASP A 64 -10.68 16.92 6.17
C ASP A 64 -11.47 15.98 7.10
N THR A 65 -10.81 15.51 8.15
CA THR A 65 -11.41 14.59 9.12
C THR A 65 -12.41 15.28 10.03
N GLY A 66 -12.34 16.60 10.19
CA GLY A 66 -13.28 17.37 11.01
C GLY A 66 -14.71 17.42 10.44
N GLU A 67 -14.90 17.09 9.15
CA GLU A 67 -16.22 16.94 8.54
C GLU A 67 -16.90 15.60 8.91
N TYR A 68 -16.12 14.61 9.36
CA TYR A 68 -16.57 13.22 9.56
C TYR A 68 -16.54 12.76 11.00
N PHE A 69 -15.71 13.37 11.84
CA PHE A 69 -15.48 12.91 13.20
C PHE A 69 -15.52 14.04 14.22
N GLU A 70 -16.12 13.74 15.34
CA GLU A 70 -16.07 14.51 16.56
C GLU A 70 -15.26 13.75 17.63
N ALA A 71 -14.83 14.44 18.70
CA ALA A 71 -14.09 13.79 19.79
C ALA A 71 -14.89 12.65 20.46
N ASP A 72 -16.21 12.75 20.43
CA ASP A 72 -17.12 11.77 21.01
C ASP A 72 -17.13 10.43 20.27
N ASP A 73 -16.79 10.42 18.98
CA ASP A 73 -16.70 9.22 18.16
C ASP A 73 -15.57 8.28 18.60
N PHE A 74 -14.57 8.81 19.31
CA PHE A 74 -13.42 8.07 19.84
C PHE A 74 -13.52 7.79 21.34
N ARG A 75 -14.62 8.15 22.00
CA ARG A 75 -14.79 7.95 23.45
C ARG A 75 -14.59 6.50 23.87
N ASP A 76 -15.11 5.56 23.08
CA ASP A 76 -15.10 4.13 23.40
C ASP A 76 -13.68 3.51 23.37
N VAL A 77 -12.69 4.20 22.82
CA VAL A 77 -11.26 3.80 22.90
C VAL A 77 -10.82 3.65 24.35
N THR A 78 -11.38 4.44 25.27
CA THR A 78 -11.02 4.37 26.69
C THR A 78 -11.44 3.08 27.39
N ASN A 79 -12.29 2.26 26.77
CA ASN A 79 -12.63 0.94 27.30
C ASN A 79 -11.48 -0.06 27.16
N PHE A 80 -10.56 0.19 26.23
CA PHE A 80 -9.36 -0.62 25.97
C PHE A 80 -8.19 -0.08 26.79
N ASN A 81 -8.34 -0.11 28.12
CA ASN A 81 -7.49 0.63 29.07
C ASN A 81 -6.31 -0.16 29.65
N THR A 82 -6.11 -1.41 29.24
CA THR A 82 -4.91 -2.21 29.59
C THR A 82 -3.92 -2.22 28.43
N GLN A 83 -2.65 -2.56 28.71
CA GLN A 83 -1.62 -2.68 27.69
C GLN A 83 -2.02 -3.71 26.62
N ASP A 84 -2.61 -4.82 27.01
CA ASP A 84 -2.95 -5.93 26.13
C ASP A 84 -4.14 -5.57 25.24
N THR A 85 -5.20 -4.95 25.79
CA THR A 85 -6.32 -4.47 24.98
C THR A 85 -5.91 -3.35 24.04
N MET A 86 -5.04 -2.43 24.47
CA MET A 86 -4.50 -1.37 23.58
C MET A 86 -3.64 -1.95 22.46
N ASN A 87 -2.83 -2.97 22.76
CA ASN A 87 -2.04 -3.66 21.74
C ASN A 87 -2.93 -4.36 20.72
N ALA A 88 -3.92 -5.14 21.17
CA ALA A 88 -4.86 -5.83 20.29
C ALA A 88 -5.60 -4.84 19.36
N LEU A 89 -6.11 -3.76 19.93
CA LEU A 89 -6.78 -2.70 19.16
C LEU A 89 -5.81 -2.00 18.18
N GLY A 90 -4.60 -1.70 18.61
CA GLY A 90 -3.59 -1.01 17.81
C GLY A 90 -3.10 -1.83 16.63
N PHE A 91 -2.84 -3.13 16.84
CA PHE A 91 -2.47 -4.05 15.75
C PHE A 91 -3.58 -4.15 14.72
N ALA A 92 -4.82 -4.43 15.15
CA ALA A 92 -5.96 -4.53 14.25
C ALA A 92 -6.16 -3.25 13.43
N THR A 93 -6.13 -2.09 14.07
CA THR A 93 -6.32 -0.80 13.40
C THR A 93 -5.20 -0.54 12.38
N SER A 94 -3.95 -0.83 12.73
CA SER A 94 -2.80 -0.65 11.83
C SER A 94 -2.88 -1.57 10.62
N ASP A 95 -3.13 -2.85 10.83
CA ASP A 95 -3.17 -3.85 9.77
C ASP A 95 -4.29 -3.55 8.77
N ILE A 96 -5.49 -3.24 9.27
CA ILE A 96 -6.64 -2.94 8.42
C ILE A 96 -6.41 -1.63 7.64
N ALA A 97 -5.85 -0.60 8.29
CA ALA A 97 -5.52 0.65 7.61
C ALA A 97 -4.43 0.46 6.53
N GLU A 98 -3.41 -0.35 6.79
CA GLU A 98 -2.35 -0.67 5.84
C GLU A 98 -2.92 -1.42 4.62
N MET A 99 -3.77 -2.42 4.83
CA MET A 99 -4.45 -3.12 3.74
C MET A 99 -5.23 -2.13 2.86
N GLY A 100 -6.04 -1.26 3.46
CA GLY A 100 -6.82 -0.25 2.73
C GLY A 100 -5.95 0.72 1.93
N LEU A 101 -4.90 1.27 2.54
CA LEU A 101 -3.96 2.18 1.88
C LEU A 101 -3.17 1.50 0.76
N SER A 102 -2.81 0.22 0.94
CA SER A 102 -2.13 -0.57 -0.09
C SER A 102 -3.02 -0.76 -1.32
N GLU A 103 -4.29 -1.10 -1.14
CA GLU A 103 -5.25 -1.26 -2.26
C GLU A 103 -5.51 0.07 -2.99
N ILE A 104 -5.64 1.18 -2.25
CA ILE A 104 -5.75 2.52 -2.83
C ILE A 104 -4.51 2.83 -3.68
N SER A 105 -3.32 2.58 -3.14
CA SER A 105 -2.05 2.82 -3.84
C SER A 105 -1.95 2.00 -5.14
N LYS A 106 -2.26 0.70 -5.11
CA LYS A 106 -2.28 -0.18 -6.28
C LYS A 106 -3.23 0.35 -7.36
N THR A 107 -4.44 0.75 -6.95
CA THR A 107 -5.46 1.29 -7.86
C THR A 107 -5.00 2.59 -8.51
N VAL A 108 -4.44 3.53 -7.73
CA VAL A 108 -3.90 4.79 -8.26
C VAL A 108 -2.75 4.54 -9.23
N MET A 109 -1.84 3.62 -8.93
CA MET A 109 -0.75 3.26 -9.84
C MET A 109 -1.27 2.64 -11.14
N ALA A 110 -2.29 1.78 -11.08
CA ALA A 110 -2.91 1.19 -12.26
C ALA A 110 -3.57 2.24 -13.16
N LEU A 111 -4.34 3.16 -12.58
CA LEU A 111 -4.98 4.27 -13.29
C LEU A 111 -3.94 5.21 -13.94
N ASN A 112 -2.88 5.56 -13.23
CA ASN A 112 -1.80 6.38 -13.76
C ASN A 112 -1.09 5.71 -14.96
N ARG A 113 -0.87 4.39 -14.88
CA ARG A 113 -0.31 3.62 -16.01
C ARG A 113 -1.25 3.64 -17.21
N GLN A 114 -2.55 3.45 -17.00
CA GLN A 114 -3.55 3.50 -18.05
C GLN A 114 -3.62 4.86 -18.71
N ASN A 115 -3.62 5.94 -17.93
CA ASN A 115 -3.64 7.32 -18.45
C ASN A 115 -2.41 7.62 -19.32
N ARG A 116 -1.20 7.19 -18.90
CA ARG A 116 0.02 7.33 -19.70
C ARG A 116 -0.08 6.63 -21.06
N ILE A 117 -0.68 5.45 -21.11
CA ILE A 117 -0.90 4.70 -22.35
C ILE A 117 -1.86 5.46 -23.27
N ILE A 118 -2.95 6.00 -22.72
CA ILE A 118 -3.93 6.78 -23.48
C ILE A 118 -3.29 8.05 -24.04
N GLU A 119 -2.50 8.77 -23.25
CA GLU A 119 -1.78 9.98 -23.68
C GLU A 119 -0.76 9.65 -24.77
N ALA A 120 0.02 8.58 -24.60
CA ALA A 120 1.00 8.15 -25.61
C ALA A 120 0.33 7.79 -26.94
N ASN A 121 -0.87 7.19 -26.91
CA ASN A 121 -1.61 6.84 -28.12
C ASN A 121 -2.29 8.05 -28.80
N ARG A 122 -2.54 9.14 -28.07
CA ARG A 122 -3.09 10.39 -28.65
C ARG A 122 -2.04 11.21 -29.41
N GLN A 123 -0.78 11.18 -29.00
CA GLN A 123 0.29 11.95 -29.62
C GLN A 123 0.60 11.59 -31.09
N PRO A 124 0.50 10.32 -31.56
CA PRO A 124 0.74 10.01 -32.97
C PRO A 124 -0.25 10.62 -33.93
N GLU A 125 -1.52 10.79 -33.57
CA GLU A 125 -2.54 11.39 -34.42
C GLU A 125 -2.27 12.90 -34.65
N TYR A 126 -1.94 13.61 -33.56
CA TYR A 126 -1.61 15.02 -33.66
C TYR A 126 -0.39 15.30 -34.55
N ASN A 127 0.65 14.45 -34.46
CA ASN A 127 1.84 14.58 -35.30
C ASN A 127 1.61 14.16 -36.77
N LYS A 128 0.60 13.34 -37.04
CA LYS A 128 0.24 12.93 -38.40
C LYS A 128 -0.44 14.07 -39.15
N ASP A 129 -1.37 14.76 -38.50
CA ASP A 129 -2.08 15.92 -39.08
C ASP A 129 -1.11 17.07 -39.43
N ILE A 130 -0.12 17.35 -38.54
CA ILE A 130 0.90 18.39 -38.81
C ILE A 130 1.84 17.99 -39.94
N LYS A 131 2.16 16.70 -40.13
CA LYS A 131 2.99 16.24 -41.23
C LYS A 131 2.26 16.31 -42.57
N ASP A 132 0.96 15.99 -42.57
CA ASP A 132 0.15 16.05 -43.79
C ASP A 132 -0.09 17.51 -44.22
N GLU A 133 -0.31 18.45 -43.31
CA GLU A 133 -0.40 19.88 -43.62
C GLU A 133 0.92 20.45 -44.18
N ARG A 134 2.07 20.10 -43.57
CA ARG A 134 3.38 20.56 -44.10
C ARG A 134 3.75 19.93 -45.44
N SER A 135 3.36 18.68 -45.68
CA SER A 135 3.60 18.01 -46.96
C SER A 135 2.82 18.67 -48.11
N SER A 136 1.57 19.12 -47.85
CA SER A 136 0.74 19.77 -48.83
C SER A 136 1.24 21.17 -49.22
N ASP A 137 1.92 21.88 -48.32
CA ASP A 137 2.49 23.21 -48.62
C ASP A 137 3.80 23.13 -49.46
N TYR A 138 4.60 22.08 -49.27
CA TYR A 138 5.82 21.88 -50.09
C TYR A 138 5.53 21.39 -51.51
N GLU A 139 4.43 20.70 -51.76
CA GLU A 139 4.04 20.33 -53.14
C GLU A 139 3.47 21.49 -53.96
N ARG A 140 2.95 22.53 -53.30
CA ARG A 140 2.36 23.67 -53.98
C ARG A 140 3.40 24.67 -54.52
N ASP A 141 4.59 24.74 -53.92
CA ASP A 141 5.67 25.66 -54.33
C ASP A 141 6.63 25.10 -55.38
N ASN A 142 6.54 23.79 -55.71
CA ASN A 142 7.50 23.13 -56.61
C ASN A 142 7.02 23.01 -58.08
N ILE A 143 5.91 23.66 -58.46
CA ILE A 143 5.37 23.61 -59.86
C ILE A 143 5.79 24.80 -60.72
N HIS A 144 6.61 25.71 -60.18
CA HIS A 144 7.02 26.91 -60.96
C HIS A 144 8.52 27.16 -60.95
N ASP A 145 9.32 26.25 -61.51
CA ASP A 145 10.50 26.66 -62.29
C ASP A 145 11.16 25.46 -63.00
N GLY A 146 10.72 25.19 -64.18
CA GLY A 146 11.43 24.32 -65.10
C GLY A 146 12.44 25.11 -65.90
N ARG A 147 13.70 25.12 -65.50
CA ARG A 147 14.85 25.36 -66.42
C ARG A 147 16.10 24.71 -65.88
N GLY A 148 16.61 23.79 -66.67
CA GLY A 148 17.76 22.97 -66.50
C GLY A 148 19.08 23.66 -66.23
N LEU A 149 20.02 22.88 -65.78
CA LEU A 149 21.41 22.88 -66.26
C LEU A 149 22.16 21.71 -65.61
N GLN A 150 22.55 20.85 -66.51
CA GLN A 150 23.72 19.97 -66.62
C GLN A 150 24.75 19.86 -65.48
N SER A 151 24.95 18.60 -65.09
CA SER A 151 26.26 17.91 -64.99
C SER A 151 27.40 18.54 -64.20
N SER A 152 27.81 17.83 -63.16
CA SER A 152 29.17 17.30 -63.02
C SER A 152 29.33 16.51 -61.75
N GLU A 153 29.55 15.20 -61.87
CA GLU A 153 30.44 14.48 -60.94
C GLU A 153 31.87 14.93 -61.25
N PRO A 154 32.86 14.70 -60.39
CA PRO A 154 33.16 13.46 -59.69
C PRO A 154 33.84 13.59 -58.32
N ASP A 155 33.79 12.50 -57.64
CA ASP A 155 34.99 11.77 -57.05
C ASP A 155 35.48 12.10 -55.63
N SER A 156 35.63 10.99 -54.94
CA SER A 156 36.68 10.64 -53.98
C SER A 156 36.53 10.90 -52.50
N ALA A 157 36.25 9.81 -51.86
CA ALA A 157 37.17 9.10 -50.92
C ALA A 157 37.22 9.51 -49.45
N ARG A 158 37.03 8.47 -48.65
CA ARG A 158 37.66 8.19 -47.30
C ARG A 158 37.18 9.04 -46.14
N THR A 159 36.84 8.50 -44.99
CA THR A 159 37.50 7.50 -44.14
C THR A 159 36.58 7.15 -42.99
N ALA A 160 36.49 5.90 -42.70
CA ALA A 160 36.44 5.14 -41.46
C ALA A 160 36.42 5.90 -40.12
N GLY A 161 35.53 5.45 -39.23
CA GLY A 161 35.59 5.78 -37.82
C GLY A 161 34.42 5.10 -37.10
N GLY A 162 34.52 3.83 -36.83
CA GLY A 162 33.61 3.09 -36.01
C GLY A 162 33.73 3.49 -34.54
N HIS A 163 32.61 3.51 -33.87
CA HIS A 163 32.55 3.27 -32.43
C HIS A 163 31.26 2.51 -32.14
N SER A 164 31.42 1.21 -32.02
CA SER A 164 30.45 0.34 -31.40
C SER A 164 30.53 0.56 -29.88
N GLY A 165 29.52 1.22 -29.32
CA GLY A 165 29.31 1.27 -27.89
C GLY A 165 28.38 0.14 -27.48
N GLN A 166 28.96 -0.96 -27.11
CA GLN A 166 28.31 -2.10 -26.51
C GLN A 166 27.95 -1.73 -25.07
N MET A 167 26.68 -1.53 -24.77
CA MET A 167 26.19 -1.42 -23.40
C MET A 167 25.93 -2.81 -22.86
N VAL A 168 26.78 -3.17 -21.92
CA VAL A 168 26.73 -4.40 -21.12
C VAL A 168 25.55 -4.30 -20.17
N ALA A 169 24.69 -5.29 -20.20
CA ALA A 169 23.66 -5.50 -19.18
C ALA A 169 24.35 -6.08 -17.94
N ASP A 170 24.33 -5.36 -16.84
CA ASP A 170 24.67 -5.90 -15.53
C ASP A 170 23.43 -6.60 -14.95
N GLU A 171 23.45 -7.91 -15.01
CA GLU A 171 22.62 -8.79 -14.19
C GLU A 171 23.20 -8.78 -12.77
N GLU A 172 22.60 -8.04 -11.86
CA GLU A 172 22.83 -8.25 -10.43
C GLU A 172 22.02 -9.43 -9.92
N ASN A 173 22.74 -10.52 -9.80
CA ASN A 173 22.43 -11.75 -9.09
C ASN A 173 22.29 -11.47 -7.58
N LEU A 174 21.06 -11.38 -7.06
CA LEU A 174 20.78 -11.37 -5.63
C LEU A 174 20.57 -12.79 -5.15
N SER A 175 21.64 -13.31 -4.55
CA SER A 175 21.70 -14.60 -3.86
C SER A 175 20.74 -14.65 -2.69
N GLU A 176 19.99 -15.73 -2.65
CA GLU A 176 19.20 -16.20 -1.52
C GLU A 176 20.07 -16.34 -0.26
N GLY A 177 19.77 -15.52 0.74
CA GLY A 177 20.26 -15.66 2.10
C GLY A 177 19.15 -16.19 3.00
N THR A 178 19.13 -17.48 3.19
CA THR A 178 18.34 -18.16 4.21
C THR A 178 18.93 -17.85 5.60
N PRO A 179 18.20 -17.29 6.56
CA PRO A 179 18.64 -17.30 7.94
C PRO A 179 18.28 -18.62 8.58
N GLN A 180 19.30 -19.36 8.92
CA GLN A 180 19.26 -20.56 9.76
C GLN A 180 18.64 -20.24 11.13
N GLY A 181 17.72 -21.12 11.55
CA GLY A 181 17.08 -21.09 12.83
C GLY A 181 18.03 -21.11 14.01
N SER A 182 17.80 -20.20 14.92
CA SER A 182 18.34 -20.22 16.26
C SER A 182 17.42 -21.08 17.13
N VAL A 183 17.88 -22.29 17.39
CA VAL A 183 17.30 -23.18 18.40
C VAL A 183 17.60 -22.55 19.76
N LEU A 184 16.60 -22.00 20.41
CA LEU A 184 16.65 -21.67 21.83
C LEU A 184 16.28 -22.91 22.63
N GLN A 185 17.30 -23.43 23.28
CA GLN A 185 17.25 -24.50 24.27
C GLN A 185 16.42 -24.06 25.47
N SER A 186 15.49 -24.90 25.84
CA SER A 186 14.78 -24.86 27.13
C SER A 186 15.75 -25.02 28.31
N PRO A 187 15.61 -24.26 29.39
CA PRO A 187 16.26 -24.60 30.65
C PRO A 187 15.40 -25.57 31.47
N ASP A 188 15.97 -26.72 31.63
CA ASP A 188 16.10 -27.63 32.74
C ASP A 188 15.05 -27.54 33.88
N GLU A 189 14.33 -28.66 34.00
CA GLU A 189 13.61 -29.09 35.21
C GLU A 189 14.59 -29.16 36.38
N ARG A 190 14.30 -28.48 37.44
CA ARG A 190 14.86 -28.78 38.78
C ARG A 190 13.76 -29.16 39.73
N ASP A 191 13.67 -30.47 39.94
CA ASP A 191 13.12 -31.08 41.12
C ASP A 191 13.52 -30.35 42.41
N THR A 192 12.56 -30.06 43.23
CA THR A 192 12.78 -30.01 44.69
C THR A 192 11.58 -30.64 45.40
N GLU A 193 11.80 -31.90 45.73
CA GLU A 193 11.04 -32.63 46.73
C GLU A 193 11.19 -32.00 48.11
N GLN A 194 10.18 -32.29 48.90
CA GLN A 194 10.14 -32.42 50.37
C GLN A 194 10.05 -31.16 51.22
N SER A 195 8.96 -30.97 51.86
CA SER A 195 8.84 -31.36 53.29
C SER A 195 7.40 -31.36 53.78
N SER A 196 7.06 -32.49 54.24
CA SER A 196 5.93 -32.86 55.05
C SER A 196 5.90 -32.19 56.44
N VAL A 197 4.73 -32.34 57.11
CA VAL A 197 4.45 -32.40 58.56
C VAL A 197 3.77 -31.15 59.14
N GLY A 198 2.57 -31.37 59.59
CA GLY A 198 2.06 -30.80 60.84
C GLY A 198 0.62 -30.29 60.83
N SER A 199 -0.36 -31.19 60.92
CA SER A 199 -1.50 -30.96 61.79
C SER A 199 -1.10 -31.40 63.23
N PRO A 200 -1.69 -30.94 64.31
CA PRO A 200 -3.14 -30.87 64.53
C PRO A 200 -3.64 -29.78 65.53
N THR A 201 -4.98 -29.71 65.66
CA THR A 201 -5.81 -29.49 66.89
C THR A 201 -5.74 -28.16 67.64
N GLU A 202 -6.78 -27.39 67.65
CA GLU A 202 -7.91 -27.26 68.59
C GLU A 202 -8.97 -26.33 68.03
#